data_ab50f41ad45062879823eedda86ac9d7
#
_entry.id   ab50f41ad45062879823eedda86ac9d7
#
_cell.length_a   1.000
_cell.length_b   1.000
_cell.length_c   1.000
_cell.angle_alpha   90.00
_cell.angle_beta   90.00
_cell.angle_gamma   90.00
#
_symmetry.space_group_name_H-M   'P 1'
#
loop_
_entity.id
_entity.type
_entity.pdbx_description
1 polymer ?
#
loop_
_entity_poly.entity_id
_entity_poly.type
_entity_poly.pdbx_seq_one_letter_code
_entity_poly.pdbx_strand_id
1 'polypeptide(L)'
;MENKLHRLIFLTVVFFFAVGVQAQKRNARYVEYINKYSDLAVEQMKLHKIPASITLAQGLLESGAGYSQLARKSNNHFGIKCGGSWRGRTVRHDDDARNECFRAYKHPRDSYEDHSDFLRRGARYAFLFKLDITDYKGWARGLKKAGYATDPSYA
;
A
#
# COMPACT_ATOMS: atom_id res chain seq x y z
N MET A 1 -4.75 -19.13 -56.79
CA MET A 1 -5.49 -19.29 -55.51
C MET A 1 -4.57 -19.30 -54.30
N GLU A 2 -3.37 -19.82 -54.36
CA GLU A 2 -2.39 -19.88 -53.26
C GLU A 2 -1.97 -18.52 -52.69
N ASN A 3 -1.77 -17.50 -53.52
CA ASN A 3 -1.33 -16.17 -53.08
C ASN A 3 -2.34 -15.40 -52.21
N LYS A 4 -3.63 -15.69 -52.33
CA LYS A 4 -4.65 -15.05 -51.47
C LYS A 4 -4.72 -15.67 -50.08
N LEU A 5 -4.49 -16.99 -50.02
CA LEU A 5 -4.49 -17.72 -48.75
C LEU A 5 -3.27 -17.34 -47.88
N HIS A 6 -2.08 -17.24 -48.48
CA HIS A 6 -0.88 -16.79 -47.78
C HIS A 6 -0.96 -15.33 -47.28
N ARG A 7 -1.57 -14.44 -48.06
CA ARG A 7 -1.83 -13.05 -47.61
C ARG A 7 -2.82 -12.98 -46.47
N LEU A 8 -3.85 -13.82 -46.46
CA LEU A 8 -4.84 -13.85 -45.38
C LEU A 8 -4.23 -14.39 -44.09
N ILE A 9 -3.40 -15.45 -44.18
CA ILE A 9 -2.70 -16.00 -43.01
C ILE A 9 -1.68 -15.03 -42.45
N PHE A 10 -0.96 -14.29 -43.31
CA PHE A 10 -0.01 -13.27 -42.85
C PHE A 10 -0.67 -12.07 -42.17
N LEU A 11 -1.83 -11.64 -42.65
CA LEU A 11 -2.64 -10.55 -42.03
C LEU A 11 -3.24 -10.99 -40.69
N THR A 12 -3.69 -12.25 -40.57
CA THR A 12 -4.23 -12.76 -39.28
C THR A 12 -3.13 -12.96 -38.26
N VAL A 13 -1.94 -13.40 -38.61
CA VAL A 13 -0.80 -13.57 -37.71
C VAL A 13 -0.29 -12.20 -37.21
N VAL A 14 -0.22 -11.19 -38.09
CA VAL A 14 0.17 -9.82 -37.70
C VAL A 14 -0.87 -9.18 -36.75
N PHE A 15 -2.16 -9.46 -36.94
CA PHE A 15 -3.22 -8.95 -36.08
C PHE A 15 -3.21 -9.58 -34.67
N PHE A 16 -2.84 -10.86 -34.55
CA PHE A 16 -2.69 -11.53 -33.25
C PHE A 16 -1.48 -11.05 -32.45
N PHE A 17 -0.40 -10.60 -33.10
CA PHE A 17 0.76 -10.03 -32.40
C PHE A 17 0.54 -8.59 -31.91
N ALA A 18 -0.43 -7.86 -32.45
CA ALA A 18 -0.72 -6.49 -32.04
C ALA A 18 -1.59 -6.37 -30.78
N VAL A 19 -2.20 -7.47 -30.32
CA VAL A 19 -3.10 -7.47 -29.13
C VAL A 19 -2.35 -7.82 -27.82
N GLY A 20 -1.06 -8.17 -27.91
CA GLY A 20 -0.31 -8.80 -26.80
C GLY A 20 0.57 -7.90 -25.95
N VAL A 21 0.69 -6.59 -26.19
CA VAL A 21 1.59 -5.73 -25.38
C VAL A 21 0.88 -4.46 -24.95
N GLN A 22 -0.20 -4.60 -24.20
CA GLN A 22 -0.49 -3.56 -23.21
C GLN A 22 0.34 -3.89 -21.97
N ALA A 23 1.63 -3.57 -22.02
CA ALA A 23 2.43 -3.44 -20.82
C ALA A 23 1.73 -2.39 -19.96
N GLN A 24 1.12 -2.85 -18.87
CA GLN A 24 0.44 -1.98 -17.91
C GLN A 24 1.45 -0.88 -17.52
N LYS A 25 1.21 0.34 -17.99
CA LYS A 25 2.10 1.48 -17.78
C LYS A 25 2.21 1.66 -16.27
N ARG A 26 3.33 1.23 -15.68
CA ARG A 26 3.56 1.34 -14.25
C ARG A 26 3.40 2.81 -13.86
N ASN A 27 2.57 3.08 -12.86
CA ASN A 27 2.42 4.43 -12.35
C ASN A 27 3.78 4.90 -11.80
N ALA A 28 4.38 5.90 -12.42
CA ALA A 28 5.71 6.40 -12.07
C ALA A 28 5.80 6.82 -10.59
N ARG A 29 4.73 7.42 -10.04
CA ARG A 29 4.66 7.80 -8.62
C ARG A 29 4.71 6.58 -7.68
N TYR A 30 4.09 5.46 -8.09
CA TYR A 30 4.11 4.23 -7.31
C TYR A 30 5.50 3.63 -7.29
N VAL A 31 6.17 3.61 -8.45
CA VAL A 31 7.56 3.13 -8.56
C VAL A 31 8.50 3.99 -7.71
N GLU A 32 8.36 5.31 -7.78
CA GLU A 32 9.13 6.25 -6.95
C GLU A 32 8.92 5.99 -5.45
N TYR A 33 7.67 5.83 -5.02
CA TYR A 33 7.34 5.54 -3.63
C TYR A 33 7.96 4.22 -3.16
N ILE A 34 7.82 3.16 -3.96
CA ILE A 34 8.38 1.84 -3.68
C ILE A 34 9.89 1.94 -3.53
N ASN A 35 10.59 2.55 -4.49
CA ASN A 35 12.04 2.71 -4.44
C ASN A 35 12.51 3.50 -3.21
N LYS A 36 11.73 4.51 -2.82
CA LYS A 36 12.08 5.37 -1.68
C LYS A 36 11.90 4.70 -0.32
N TYR A 37 10.89 3.83 -0.18
CA TYR A 37 10.46 3.31 1.12
C TYR A 37 10.60 1.79 1.29
N SER A 38 11.07 1.07 0.27
CA SER A 38 11.27 -0.39 0.34
C SER A 38 12.17 -0.83 1.48
N ASP A 39 13.27 -0.13 1.70
CA ASP A 39 14.22 -0.46 2.76
C ASP A 39 13.59 -0.29 4.16
N LEU A 40 12.78 0.76 4.35
CA LEU A 40 12.02 0.93 5.59
C LEU A 40 11.02 -0.20 5.81
N ALA A 41 10.29 -0.59 4.75
CA ALA A 41 9.34 -1.69 4.86
C ALA A 41 10.03 -3.02 5.19
N VAL A 42 11.19 -3.29 4.61
CA VAL A 42 12.02 -4.47 4.92
C VAL A 42 12.54 -4.42 6.35
N GLU A 43 12.96 -3.26 6.83
CA GLU A 43 13.36 -3.07 8.22
C GLU A 43 12.20 -3.39 9.19
N GLN A 44 11.01 -2.85 8.93
CA GLN A 44 9.82 -3.14 9.73
C GLN A 44 9.46 -4.64 9.71
N MET A 45 9.59 -5.30 8.56
CA MET A 45 9.40 -6.76 8.46
C MET A 45 10.35 -7.53 9.37
N LYS A 46 11.62 -7.14 9.41
CA LYS A 46 12.62 -7.80 10.27
C LYS A 46 12.31 -7.61 11.75
N LEU A 47 11.93 -6.40 12.15
CA LEU A 47 11.68 -6.02 13.54
C LEU A 47 10.31 -6.52 14.04
N HIS A 48 9.26 -6.31 13.26
CA HIS A 48 7.89 -6.49 13.71
C HIS A 48 7.17 -7.69 13.10
N LYS A 49 7.81 -8.42 12.15
CA LYS A 49 7.23 -9.60 11.48
C LYS A 49 5.94 -9.30 10.70
N ILE A 50 5.88 -8.14 10.08
CA ILE A 50 4.83 -7.75 9.13
C ILE A 50 5.43 -7.84 7.72
N PRO A 51 4.79 -8.50 6.73
CA PRO A 51 5.35 -8.56 5.38
C PRO A 51 5.69 -7.17 4.83
N ALA A 52 6.90 -7.00 4.30
CA ALA A 52 7.34 -5.71 3.73
C ALA A 52 6.41 -5.23 2.61
N SER A 53 5.89 -6.16 1.79
CA SER A 53 4.93 -5.86 0.72
C SER A 53 3.61 -5.30 1.27
N ILE A 54 3.15 -5.77 2.42
CA ILE A 54 1.95 -5.27 3.09
C ILE A 54 2.18 -3.86 3.61
N THR A 55 3.24 -3.65 4.38
CA THR A 55 3.59 -2.33 4.91
C THR A 55 3.74 -1.30 3.79
N LEU A 56 4.44 -1.68 2.72
CA LEU A 56 4.70 -0.80 1.59
C LEU A 56 3.41 -0.47 0.81
N ALA A 57 2.55 -1.47 0.56
CA ALA A 57 1.28 -1.28 -0.12
C ALA A 57 0.34 -0.38 0.68
N GLN A 58 0.23 -0.60 2.01
CA GLN A 58 -0.57 0.26 2.87
C GLN A 58 -0.05 1.70 2.85
N GLY A 59 1.25 1.91 3.06
CA GLY A 59 1.83 3.25 3.02
C GLY A 59 1.61 3.95 1.68
N LEU A 60 1.71 3.22 0.57
CA LEU A 60 1.45 3.74 -0.77
C LEU A 60 -0.01 4.17 -0.95
N LEU A 61 -0.95 3.32 -0.55
CA LEU A 61 -2.39 3.58 -0.73
C LEU A 61 -2.87 4.71 0.19
N GLU A 62 -2.59 4.62 1.49
CA GLU A 62 -3.05 5.57 2.51
C GLU A 62 -2.45 6.98 2.34
N SER A 63 -1.24 7.06 1.80
CA SER A 63 -0.57 8.36 1.57
C SER A 63 -0.75 8.92 0.15
N GLY A 64 -1.47 8.21 -0.74
CA GLY A 64 -1.50 8.54 -2.16
C GLY A 64 -0.09 8.58 -2.75
N ALA A 65 0.70 7.54 -2.51
CA ALA A 65 2.13 7.46 -2.86
C ALA A 65 2.97 8.62 -2.26
N GLY A 66 2.63 9.08 -1.07
CA GLY A 66 3.31 10.18 -0.37
C GLY A 66 2.86 11.58 -0.82
N TYR A 67 1.92 11.68 -1.73
CA TYR A 67 1.46 12.95 -2.29
C TYR A 67 0.22 13.52 -1.58
N SER A 68 -0.42 12.78 -0.69
CA SER A 68 -1.56 13.31 0.06
C SER A 68 -1.16 14.52 0.91
N GLN A 69 -2.10 15.43 1.13
CA GLN A 69 -1.87 16.62 1.95
C GLN A 69 -1.46 16.23 3.39
N LEU A 70 -2.08 15.20 3.95
CA LEU A 70 -1.75 14.67 5.26
C LEU A 70 -0.30 14.17 5.32
N ALA A 71 0.11 13.30 4.39
CA ALA A 71 1.47 12.77 4.37
C ALA A 71 2.54 13.86 4.23
N ARG A 72 2.30 14.85 3.37
CA ARG A 72 3.23 15.98 3.17
C ARG A 72 3.38 16.88 4.38
N LYS A 73 2.29 17.14 5.11
CA LYS A 73 2.28 18.02 6.28
C LYS A 73 2.78 17.37 7.56
N SER A 74 2.58 16.07 7.68
CA SER A 74 2.75 15.36 8.95
C SER A 74 3.70 14.16 8.90
N ASN A 75 4.22 13.77 7.73
CA ASN A 75 4.93 12.50 7.50
C ASN A 75 4.12 11.27 7.94
N ASN A 76 2.80 11.39 8.04
CA ASN A 76 1.90 10.29 8.37
C ASN A 76 1.48 9.56 7.10
N HIS A 77 2.16 8.47 6.82
CA HIS A 77 1.95 7.67 5.59
C HIS A 77 0.82 6.65 5.71
N PHE A 78 0.25 6.46 6.89
CA PHE A 78 -0.74 5.42 7.16
C PHE A 78 -2.06 5.97 7.70
N GLY A 79 -2.25 7.28 7.71
CA GLY A 79 -3.47 7.91 8.21
C GLY A 79 -3.78 7.60 9.68
N ILE A 80 -2.76 7.43 10.53
CA ILE A 80 -2.99 7.06 11.92
C ILE A 80 -3.56 8.24 12.68
N LYS A 81 -4.78 8.07 13.21
CA LYS A 81 -5.47 9.07 14.03
C LYS A 81 -4.87 9.15 15.43
N CYS A 82 -5.05 10.26 16.12
CA CYS A 82 -4.38 10.54 17.41
C CYS A 82 -4.59 9.43 18.44
N GLY A 83 -5.81 9.03 18.75
CA GLY A 83 -6.09 8.05 19.80
C GLY A 83 -5.72 8.51 21.21
N GLY A 84 -6.26 7.86 22.24
CA GLY A 84 -6.20 8.34 23.63
C GLY A 84 -4.81 8.37 24.29
N SER A 85 -3.87 7.54 23.85
CA SER A 85 -2.53 7.43 24.46
C SER A 85 -1.46 8.25 23.71
N TRP A 86 -1.77 8.84 22.56
CA TRP A 86 -0.82 9.62 21.79
C TRP A 86 -0.42 10.91 22.51
N ARG A 87 0.86 11.16 22.67
CA ARG A 87 1.43 12.37 23.31
C ARG A 87 2.37 13.15 22.37
N GLY A 88 2.53 12.67 21.13
CA GLY A 88 3.38 13.30 20.13
C GLY A 88 2.67 14.49 19.43
N ARG A 89 3.32 15.03 18.40
CA ARG A 89 2.79 16.10 17.56
C ARG A 89 1.52 15.65 16.84
N THR A 90 0.64 16.57 16.55
CA THR A 90 -0.62 16.31 15.85
C THR A 90 -0.84 17.32 14.72
N VAL A 91 -1.69 16.93 13.79
CA VAL A 91 -2.20 17.79 12.71
C VAL A 91 -3.71 17.56 12.57
N ARG A 92 -4.42 18.61 12.17
CA ARG A 92 -5.85 18.51 11.84
C ARG A 92 -6.02 18.36 10.33
N HIS A 93 -6.88 17.45 9.94
CA HIS A 93 -7.17 17.17 8.54
C HIS A 93 -8.61 16.66 8.39
N ASP A 94 -9.26 17.01 7.28
CA ASP A 94 -10.57 16.48 6.94
C ASP A 94 -10.40 15.11 6.30
N ASP A 95 -11.11 14.10 6.82
CA ASP A 95 -11.13 12.72 6.34
C ASP A 95 -12.58 12.21 6.40
N ASP A 96 -12.87 11.13 7.13
CA ASP A 96 -14.25 10.66 7.35
C ASP A 96 -15.14 11.73 8.01
N ALA A 97 -14.54 12.55 8.85
CA ALA A 97 -15.15 13.71 9.47
C ALA A 97 -14.27 14.96 9.31
N ARG A 98 -14.88 16.14 9.51
CA ARG A 98 -14.15 17.40 9.47
C ARG A 98 -13.22 17.53 10.67
N ASN A 99 -12.04 18.10 10.44
CA ASN A 99 -11.11 18.51 11.49
C ASN A 99 -10.66 17.37 12.42
N GLU A 100 -10.49 16.15 11.87
CA GLU A 100 -10.01 15.02 12.64
C GLU A 100 -8.54 15.16 13.04
N CYS A 101 -8.19 14.53 14.16
CA CYS A 101 -6.85 14.58 14.71
C CYS A 101 -6.01 13.41 14.17
N PHE A 102 -4.89 13.74 13.52
CA PHE A 102 -3.92 12.77 13.05
C PHE A 102 -2.56 12.95 13.74
N ARG A 103 -1.85 11.86 13.92
CA ARG A 103 -0.47 11.86 14.42
C ARG A 103 0.44 12.54 13.41
N ALA A 104 1.41 13.32 13.90
CA ALA A 104 2.41 13.96 13.07
C ALA A 104 3.82 13.58 13.53
N TYR A 105 4.66 13.24 12.57
CA TYR A 105 5.99 12.69 12.81
C TYR A 105 7.08 13.63 12.31
N LYS A 106 8.28 13.49 12.85
CA LYS A 106 9.44 14.24 12.39
C LYS A 106 9.94 13.70 11.05
N HIS A 107 9.92 12.38 10.90
CA HIS A 107 10.39 11.68 9.70
C HIS A 107 9.38 10.62 9.26
N PRO A 108 9.34 10.24 7.96
CA PRO A 108 8.53 9.12 7.48
C PRO A 108 8.81 7.80 8.21
N ARG A 109 10.07 7.53 8.58
CA ARG A 109 10.47 6.37 9.38
C ARG A 109 9.63 6.21 10.65
N ASP A 110 9.38 7.31 11.34
CA ASP A 110 8.64 7.27 12.61
C ASP A 110 7.19 6.83 12.38
N SER A 111 6.59 7.18 11.23
CA SER A 111 5.25 6.71 10.88
C SER A 111 5.22 5.22 10.49
N TYR A 112 6.27 4.70 9.88
CA TYR A 112 6.41 3.27 9.58
C TYR A 112 6.55 2.44 10.85
N GLU A 113 7.33 2.91 11.80
CA GLU A 113 7.49 2.26 13.10
C GLU A 113 6.19 2.27 13.91
N ASP A 114 5.54 3.44 14.02
CA ASP A 114 4.28 3.57 14.73
C ASP A 114 3.15 2.74 14.09
N HIS A 115 3.11 2.62 12.76
CA HIS A 115 2.20 1.73 12.06
C HIS A 115 2.43 0.26 12.44
N SER A 116 3.69 -0.17 12.47
CA SER A 116 4.04 -1.53 12.88
C SER A 116 3.64 -1.82 14.32
N ASP A 117 3.89 -0.88 15.21
CA ASP A 117 3.45 -0.92 16.60
C ASP A 117 1.92 -0.94 16.74
N PHE A 118 1.23 -0.14 15.95
CA PHE A 118 -0.24 -0.11 15.90
C PHE A 118 -0.82 -1.49 15.55
N LEU A 119 -0.27 -2.17 14.55
CA LEU A 119 -0.70 -3.51 14.19
C LEU A 119 -0.32 -4.54 15.27
N ARG A 120 0.87 -4.45 15.85
CA ARG A 120 1.35 -5.37 16.89
C ARG A 120 0.54 -5.28 18.18
N ARG A 121 0.15 -4.08 18.59
CA ARG A 121 -0.59 -3.83 19.85
C ARG A 121 -2.10 -4.03 19.70
N GLY A 122 -2.63 -3.95 18.48
CA GLY A 122 -4.06 -4.08 18.24
C GLY A 122 -4.55 -5.51 18.36
N ALA A 123 -5.32 -5.83 19.40
CA ALA A 123 -5.84 -7.18 19.65
C ALA A 123 -6.57 -7.78 18.44
N ARG A 124 -7.29 -6.94 17.68
CA ARG A 124 -8.00 -7.35 16.45
C ARG A 124 -7.07 -7.83 15.33
N TYR A 125 -5.78 -7.48 15.37
CA TYR A 125 -4.77 -7.89 14.39
C TYR A 125 -3.92 -9.08 14.85
N ALA A 126 -4.04 -9.53 16.10
CA ALA A 126 -3.16 -10.54 16.68
C ALA A 126 -3.12 -11.85 15.87
N PHE A 127 -4.22 -12.24 15.23
CA PHE A 127 -4.30 -13.45 14.43
C PHE A 127 -3.46 -13.39 13.16
N LEU A 128 -3.16 -12.18 12.63
CA LEU A 128 -2.31 -11.98 11.44
C LEU A 128 -0.90 -12.50 11.68
N PHE A 129 -0.39 -12.37 12.89
CA PHE A 129 0.97 -12.78 13.26
C PHE A 129 1.13 -14.29 13.39
N LYS A 130 0.06 -15.07 13.16
CA LYS A 130 0.10 -16.53 13.00
C LYS A 130 0.25 -16.95 11.53
N LEU A 131 0.09 -16.02 10.59
CA LEU A 131 0.29 -16.28 9.16
C LEU A 131 1.77 -16.31 8.85
N ASP A 132 2.12 -17.05 7.78
CA ASP A 132 3.47 -17.01 7.23
C ASP A 132 3.81 -15.59 6.74
N ILE A 133 5.06 -15.19 6.91
CA ILE A 133 5.55 -13.86 6.49
C ILE A 133 5.46 -13.67 4.97
N THR A 134 5.39 -14.73 4.20
CA THR A 134 5.25 -14.71 2.74
C THR A 134 3.79 -14.78 2.28
N ASP A 135 2.85 -15.07 3.17
CA ASP A 135 1.41 -15.11 2.84
C ASP A 135 0.79 -13.70 2.81
N TYR A 136 1.29 -12.86 1.91
CA TYR A 136 0.78 -11.49 1.76
C TYR A 136 -0.72 -11.46 1.42
N LYS A 137 -1.26 -12.47 0.72
CA LYS A 137 -2.69 -12.57 0.41
C LYS A 137 -3.53 -12.84 1.66
N GLY A 138 -3.06 -13.72 2.53
CA GLY A 138 -3.67 -13.97 3.84
C GLY A 138 -3.65 -12.71 4.72
N TRP A 139 -2.52 -12.00 4.73
CA TRP A 139 -2.38 -10.72 5.42
C TRP A 139 -3.36 -9.67 4.90
N ALA A 140 -3.46 -9.47 3.58
CA ALA A 140 -4.37 -8.48 2.98
C ALA A 140 -5.85 -8.78 3.35
N ARG A 141 -6.28 -10.04 3.16
CA ARG A 141 -7.64 -10.46 3.56
C ARG A 141 -7.88 -10.31 5.07
N GLY A 142 -6.87 -10.64 5.86
CA GLY A 142 -6.95 -10.54 7.32
C GLY A 142 -7.06 -9.09 7.81
N LEU A 143 -6.31 -8.16 7.23
CA LEU A 143 -6.40 -6.74 7.53
C LEU A 143 -7.79 -6.19 7.21
N LYS A 144 -8.34 -6.54 6.05
CA LYS A 144 -9.73 -6.20 5.69
C LYS A 144 -10.73 -6.76 6.70
N LYS A 145 -10.62 -8.05 7.04
CA LYS A 145 -11.48 -8.70 8.04
C LYS A 145 -11.39 -8.03 9.41
N ALA A 146 -10.21 -7.57 9.80
CA ALA A 146 -9.97 -6.85 11.06
C ALA A 146 -10.48 -5.40 11.03
N GLY A 147 -11.00 -4.92 9.89
CA GLY A 147 -11.50 -3.56 9.73
C GLY A 147 -10.40 -2.50 9.69
N TYR A 148 -9.24 -2.83 9.10
CA TYR A 148 -8.20 -1.83 8.85
C TYR A 148 -8.67 -0.79 7.83
N ALA A 149 -9.33 -1.24 6.76
CA ALA A 149 -9.96 -0.39 5.76
C ALA A 149 -11.39 -0.85 5.47
N THR A 150 -12.26 0.10 5.14
CA THR A 150 -13.68 -0.14 4.82
C THR A 150 -13.91 -0.40 3.33
N ASP A 151 -12.95 -0.04 2.45
CA ASP A 151 -13.05 -0.24 1.01
C ASP A 151 -13.19 -1.74 0.65
N PRO A 152 -14.25 -2.14 -0.08
CA PRO A 152 -14.44 -3.52 -0.54
C PRO A 152 -13.27 -4.06 -1.38
N SER A 153 -12.55 -3.21 -2.09
CA SER A 153 -11.44 -3.57 -2.97
C SER A 153 -10.06 -3.58 -2.30
N TYR A 154 -10.01 -3.38 -0.98
CA TYR A 154 -8.76 -3.24 -0.22
C TYR A 154 -7.87 -4.50 -0.23
N ALA A 155 -8.44 -5.72 -0.40
CA ALA A 155 -7.70 -6.99 -0.30
C ALA A 155 -7.61 -7.73 -1.63
#